data_2261870d692a0fa39e3c448166246708
#
_entry.id   2261870d692a0fa39e3c448166246708
#
_cell.length_a   1.000
_cell.length_b   1.000
_cell.length_c   1.000
_cell.angle_alpha   90.00
_cell.angle_beta   90.00
_cell.angle_gamma   90.00
#
_symmetry.space_group_name_H-M   'P 1'
#
loop_
_entity.id
_entity.type
_entity.pdbx_description
1 polymer ?
#
loop_
_entity_poly.entity_id
_entity_poly.type
_entity_poly.pdbx_seq_one_letter_code
_entity_poly.pdbx_strand_id
1 'polypeptide(L)'
;MILSQTSKPQTDRHLIEDLNTQFADLHQYWCSLLDTCNDETLYLKEFVTRDGGPQQTSIGEMIRRSAAVVEQMCGGLLSNLWDDPFEWTLPEMLSTTAGIREYLAEVRIARERTFSTFAGDSDLSRSIVLPSGEMCTLRELLLQTVWKASEICRLTGEPR
;
A
#
# COMPACT_ATOMS: atom_id res chain seq x y z
N MET A 1 -31.67 -15.70 -40.26
CA MET A 1 -31.21 -14.47 -39.59
C MET A 1 -30.32 -14.91 -38.43
N ILE A 2 -29.01 -14.92 -38.61
CA ILE A 2 -28.04 -15.34 -37.60
C ILE A 2 -27.66 -14.07 -36.85
N LEU A 3 -28.11 -13.94 -35.60
CA LEU A 3 -27.67 -12.88 -34.68
C LEU A 3 -26.23 -13.20 -34.28
N SER A 4 -25.27 -12.51 -34.89
CA SER A 4 -23.90 -12.48 -34.43
C SER A 4 -23.88 -11.84 -33.04
N GLN A 5 -23.77 -12.66 -31.99
CA GLN A 5 -23.38 -12.18 -30.67
C GLN A 5 -21.93 -11.72 -30.78
N THR A 6 -21.75 -10.43 -30.90
CA THR A 6 -20.45 -9.77 -30.67
C THR A 6 -20.11 -9.96 -29.19
N SER A 7 -19.35 -11.00 -28.89
CA SER A 7 -18.70 -11.15 -27.57
C SER A 7 -17.84 -9.90 -27.34
N LYS A 8 -18.24 -9.09 -26.37
CA LYS A 8 -17.42 -7.98 -25.88
C LYS A 8 -16.06 -8.59 -25.52
N PRO A 9 -14.93 -8.05 -25.99
CA PRO A 9 -13.63 -8.59 -25.63
C PRO A 9 -13.52 -8.58 -24.11
N GLN A 10 -13.40 -9.75 -23.52
CA GLN A 10 -13.16 -9.92 -22.09
C GLN A 10 -11.77 -9.37 -21.85
N THR A 11 -11.69 -8.18 -21.25
CA THR A 11 -10.42 -7.53 -20.95
C THR A 11 -9.71 -8.39 -19.91
N ASP A 12 -8.55 -8.89 -20.25
CA ASP A 12 -7.71 -9.67 -19.35
C ASP A 12 -7.24 -8.79 -18.20
N ARG A 13 -7.50 -9.22 -16.97
CA ARG A 13 -7.17 -8.51 -15.71
C ARG A 13 -6.44 -9.38 -14.70
N HIS A 14 -5.98 -10.54 -15.07
CA HIS A 14 -5.40 -11.50 -14.12
C HIS A 14 -4.19 -10.93 -13.38
N LEU A 15 -3.28 -10.26 -14.06
CA LEU A 15 -2.09 -9.67 -13.43
C LEU A 15 -2.44 -8.49 -12.52
N ILE A 16 -3.41 -7.66 -12.92
CA ILE A 16 -3.92 -6.56 -12.08
C ILE A 16 -4.57 -7.12 -10.81
N GLU A 17 -5.36 -8.19 -10.93
CA GLU A 17 -6.02 -8.83 -9.80
C GLU A 17 -5.02 -9.48 -8.85
N ASP A 18 -3.99 -10.16 -9.38
CA ASP A 18 -2.89 -10.72 -8.60
C ASP A 18 -2.12 -9.64 -7.84
N LEU A 19 -1.82 -8.53 -8.49
CA LEU A 19 -1.17 -7.38 -7.83
C LEU A 19 -2.06 -6.80 -6.73
N ASN A 20 -3.36 -6.58 -7.02
CA ASN A 20 -4.30 -6.07 -6.02
C ASN A 20 -4.41 -7.01 -4.81
N THR A 21 -4.35 -8.32 -5.02
CA THR A 21 -4.33 -9.32 -3.95
C THR A 21 -3.11 -9.14 -3.05
N GLN A 22 -1.92 -8.90 -3.61
CA GLN A 22 -0.71 -8.65 -2.80
C GLN A 22 -0.86 -7.40 -1.90
N PHE A 23 -1.47 -6.34 -2.42
CA PHE A 23 -1.79 -5.16 -1.60
C PHE A 23 -2.87 -5.45 -0.54
N ALA A 24 -3.84 -6.32 -0.85
CA ALA A 24 -4.86 -6.73 0.11
C ALA A 24 -4.25 -7.59 1.24
N ASP A 25 -3.34 -8.49 0.92
CA ASP A 25 -2.61 -9.30 1.90
C ASP A 25 -1.75 -8.42 2.82
N LEU A 26 -1.09 -7.41 2.26
CA LEU A 26 -0.34 -6.43 3.04
C LEU A 26 -1.25 -5.65 4.00
N HIS A 27 -2.43 -5.22 3.54
CA HIS A 27 -3.42 -4.57 4.39
C HIS A 27 -3.87 -5.49 5.54
N GLN A 28 -4.15 -6.75 5.24
CA GLN A 28 -4.51 -7.73 6.25
C GLN A 28 -3.40 -7.94 7.28
N TYR A 29 -2.16 -7.92 6.83
CA TYR A 29 -0.99 -8.00 7.71
C TYR A 29 -0.91 -6.80 8.66
N TRP A 30 -1.12 -5.56 8.18
CA TRP A 30 -1.19 -4.38 9.06
C TRP A 30 -2.27 -4.52 10.12
N CYS A 31 -3.46 -4.97 9.73
CA CYS A 31 -4.55 -5.20 10.67
C CYS A 31 -4.16 -6.25 11.73
N SER A 32 -3.53 -7.33 11.32
CA SER A 32 -3.05 -8.39 12.24
C SER A 32 -2.01 -7.88 13.22
N LEU A 33 -1.06 -7.05 12.77
CA LEU A 33 -0.10 -6.39 13.66
C LEU A 33 -0.78 -5.47 14.66
N LEU A 34 -1.74 -4.68 14.19
CA LEU A 34 -2.48 -3.74 15.03
C LEU A 34 -3.28 -4.48 16.11
N ASP A 35 -3.80 -5.68 15.82
CA ASP A 35 -4.52 -6.52 16.77
C ASP A 35 -3.64 -7.04 17.93
N THR A 36 -2.31 -7.01 17.75
CA THR A 36 -1.36 -7.40 18.81
C THR A 36 -1.08 -6.28 19.82
N CYS A 37 -1.57 -5.06 19.57
CA CYS A 37 -1.30 -3.88 20.40
C CYS A 37 -2.58 -3.29 21.01
N ASN A 38 -2.37 -2.47 22.03
CA ASN A 38 -3.33 -1.50 22.53
C ASN A 38 -2.73 -0.09 22.43
N ASP A 39 -3.46 0.94 22.83
CA ASP A 39 -3.01 2.32 22.74
C ASP A 39 -1.71 2.60 23.52
N GLU A 40 -1.49 1.89 24.64
CA GLU A 40 -0.29 2.04 25.45
C GLU A 40 0.95 1.42 24.79
N THR A 41 0.76 0.32 24.07
CA THR A 41 1.86 -0.46 23.45
C THR A 41 2.11 -0.10 21.99
N LEU A 42 1.17 0.58 21.33
CA LEU A 42 1.21 0.90 19.89
C LEU A 42 2.53 1.57 19.47
N TYR A 43 3.04 2.49 20.27
CA TYR A 43 4.26 3.25 20.02
C TYR A 43 5.43 2.90 20.97
N LEU A 44 5.32 1.80 21.70
CA LEU A 44 6.48 1.28 22.44
C LEU A 44 7.56 0.86 21.44
N LYS A 45 8.74 1.42 21.61
CA LYS A 45 9.88 1.14 20.74
C LYS A 45 10.56 -0.16 21.16
N GLU A 46 10.72 -1.05 20.21
CA GLU A 46 11.47 -2.29 20.33
C GLU A 46 12.69 -2.26 19.40
N PHE A 47 13.71 -3.04 19.78
CA PHE A 47 14.88 -3.21 18.93
C PHE A 47 14.58 -4.25 17.86
N VAL A 48 14.73 -3.85 16.61
CA VAL A 48 14.61 -4.72 15.44
C VAL A 48 15.96 -4.76 14.74
N THR A 49 16.43 -5.96 14.42
CA THR A 49 17.70 -6.12 13.68
C THR A 49 17.41 -6.03 12.18
N ARG A 50 18.07 -5.08 11.51
CA ARG A 50 18.02 -4.87 10.07
C ARG A 50 19.42 -5.03 9.43
N ASP A 51 19.46 -5.12 8.09
CA ASP A 51 20.67 -4.93 7.30
C ASP A 51 21.23 -3.52 7.56
N GLY A 52 22.14 -3.39 8.48
CA GLY A 52 22.64 -2.09 8.95
C GLY A 52 22.68 -1.96 10.48
N GLY A 53 22.20 -2.97 11.20
CA GLY A 53 22.27 -3.04 12.65
C GLY A 53 20.94 -2.86 13.37
N PRO A 54 20.94 -2.89 14.70
CA PRO A 54 19.74 -2.76 15.50
C PRO A 54 19.13 -1.35 15.36
N GLN A 55 17.85 -1.30 15.02
CA GLN A 55 17.06 -0.07 14.95
C GLN A 55 15.91 -0.12 15.96
N GLN A 56 15.59 1.03 16.54
CA GLN A 56 14.41 1.16 17.39
C GLN A 56 13.21 1.59 16.52
N THR A 57 12.15 0.82 16.58
CA THR A 57 10.88 1.15 15.94
C THR A 57 9.71 0.65 16.78
N SER A 58 8.50 1.10 16.47
CA SER A 58 7.26 0.63 17.09
C SER A 58 6.33 0.06 16.04
N ILE A 59 5.36 -0.76 16.46
CA ILE A 59 4.35 -1.33 15.57
C ILE A 59 3.56 -0.21 14.88
N GLY A 60 3.12 0.80 15.63
CA GLY A 60 2.39 1.95 15.08
C GLY A 60 3.20 2.71 14.02
N GLU A 61 4.49 2.93 14.27
CA GLU A 61 5.37 3.58 13.31
C GLU A 61 5.58 2.76 12.03
N MET A 62 5.77 1.46 12.16
CA MET A 62 5.92 0.57 11.01
C MET A 62 4.65 0.51 10.14
N ILE A 63 3.49 0.29 10.76
CA ILE A 63 2.21 0.27 10.03
C ILE A 63 2.01 1.59 9.30
N ARG A 64 2.19 2.70 9.97
CA ARG A 64 2.00 4.04 9.43
C ARG A 64 2.90 4.30 8.24
N ARG A 65 4.21 4.01 8.36
CA ARG A 65 5.17 4.20 7.26
C ARG A 65 4.91 3.28 6.08
N SER A 66 4.55 2.03 6.34
CA SER A 66 4.22 1.07 5.29
C SER A 66 2.96 1.48 4.53
N ALA A 67 1.90 1.85 5.24
CA ALA A 67 0.65 2.29 4.65
C ALA A 67 0.80 3.60 3.85
N ALA A 68 1.64 4.53 4.34
CA ALA A 68 1.91 5.80 3.66
C ALA A 68 2.53 5.60 2.27
N VAL A 69 3.37 4.59 2.09
CA VAL A 69 3.95 4.25 0.77
C VAL A 69 2.85 3.89 -0.23
N VAL A 70 1.85 3.12 0.22
CA VAL A 70 0.69 2.74 -0.62
C VAL A 70 -0.21 3.94 -0.89
N GLU A 71 -0.50 4.75 0.13
CA GLU A 71 -1.33 5.95 -0.01
C GLU A 71 -0.70 6.96 -0.98
N GLN A 72 0.60 7.20 -0.88
CA GLN A 72 1.34 8.09 -1.79
C GLN A 72 1.25 7.61 -3.25
N MET A 73 1.43 6.32 -3.49
CA MET A 73 1.26 5.74 -4.83
C MET A 73 -0.17 5.95 -5.36
N CYS A 74 -1.19 5.70 -4.53
CA CYS A 74 -2.58 5.91 -4.90
C CYS A 74 -2.87 7.39 -5.21
N GLY A 75 -2.40 8.30 -4.38
CA GLY A 75 -2.54 9.76 -4.60
C GLY A 75 -1.87 10.20 -5.89
N GLY A 76 -0.68 9.70 -6.17
CA GLY A 76 0.05 9.95 -7.41
C GLY A 76 -0.70 9.48 -8.65
N LEU A 77 -1.23 8.27 -8.62
CA LEU A 77 -1.95 7.67 -9.77
C LEU A 77 -3.32 8.28 -9.99
N LEU A 78 -4.04 8.65 -8.92
CA LEU A 78 -5.41 9.18 -9.02
C LEU A 78 -5.45 10.67 -9.30
N SER A 79 -4.53 11.45 -8.71
CA SER A 79 -4.62 12.90 -8.65
C SER A 79 -3.29 13.61 -8.91
N ASN A 80 -2.25 12.87 -9.30
CA ASN A 80 -0.88 13.36 -9.44
C ASN A 80 -0.34 14.03 -8.16
N LEU A 81 -0.81 13.57 -7.00
CA LEU A 81 -0.37 14.02 -5.68
C LEU A 81 0.57 12.95 -5.09
N TRP A 82 1.86 13.27 -5.13
CA TRP A 82 2.94 12.39 -4.68
C TRP A 82 3.50 12.79 -3.31
N ASP A 83 2.80 13.68 -2.61
CA ASP A 83 3.23 14.20 -1.32
C ASP A 83 3.25 13.10 -0.24
N ASP A 84 4.07 13.30 0.76
CA ASP A 84 4.03 12.46 1.95
C ASP A 84 2.70 12.69 2.68
N PRO A 85 1.86 11.65 2.87
CA PRO A 85 0.57 11.79 3.53
C PRO A 85 0.66 12.42 4.91
N PHE A 86 1.80 12.28 5.59
CA PHE A 86 1.98 12.78 6.97
C PHE A 86 2.39 14.25 7.05
N GLU A 87 2.67 14.93 5.96
CA GLU A 87 2.78 16.39 5.97
C GLU A 87 1.49 17.07 6.43
N TRP A 88 0.34 16.41 6.22
CA TRP A 88 -0.99 16.97 6.43
C TRP A 88 -1.81 16.27 7.51
N THR A 89 -1.36 15.12 8.00
CA THR A 89 -2.08 14.34 9.01
C THR A 89 -1.64 14.77 10.41
N LEU A 90 -2.61 15.17 11.22
CA LEU A 90 -2.35 15.53 12.62
C LEU A 90 -1.88 14.29 13.40
N PRO A 91 -0.75 14.37 14.11
CA PRO A 91 -0.20 13.24 14.88
C PRO A 91 -1.19 12.63 15.88
N GLU A 92 -2.07 13.46 16.45
CA GLU A 92 -3.09 13.05 17.42
C GLU A 92 -4.09 12.05 16.83
N MET A 93 -4.42 12.16 15.55
CA MET A 93 -5.36 11.26 14.88
C MET A 93 -4.83 9.83 14.75
N LEU A 94 -3.51 9.67 14.77
CA LEU A 94 -2.82 8.40 14.64
C LEU A 94 -2.23 7.89 15.97
N SER A 95 -2.62 8.49 17.09
CA SER A 95 -2.08 8.16 18.41
C SER A 95 -2.71 6.91 19.04
N THR A 96 -3.83 6.46 18.51
CA THR A 96 -4.60 5.31 19.04
C THR A 96 -4.74 4.19 18.01
N THR A 97 -5.00 2.98 18.47
CA THR A 97 -5.31 1.84 17.60
C THR A 97 -6.56 2.08 16.75
N ALA A 98 -7.56 2.76 17.31
CA ALA A 98 -8.76 3.15 16.56
C ALA A 98 -8.43 4.14 15.44
N GLY A 99 -7.61 5.15 15.69
CA GLY A 99 -7.18 6.12 14.67
C GLY A 99 -6.38 5.46 13.55
N ILE A 100 -5.48 4.54 13.88
CA ILE A 100 -4.76 3.76 12.88
C ILE A 100 -5.71 2.89 12.04
N ARG A 101 -6.74 2.27 12.64
CA ARG A 101 -7.75 1.49 11.89
C ARG A 101 -8.52 2.35 10.90
N GLU A 102 -8.93 3.53 11.29
CA GLU A 102 -9.60 4.49 10.39
C GLU A 102 -8.68 4.87 9.23
N TYR A 103 -7.43 5.20 9.51
CA TYR A 103 -6.42 5.49 8.49
C TYR A 103 -6.22 4.32 7.52
N LEU A 104 -6.08 3.09 8.03
CA LEU A 104 -5.95 1.91 7.18
C LEU A 104 -7.18 1.67 6.31
N ALA A 105 -8.38 1.97 6.81
CA ALA A 105 -9.62 1.88 6.02
C ALA A 105 -9.62 2.90 4.86
N GLU A 106 -9.14 4.12 5.08
CA GLU A 106 -8.98 5.13 4.04
C GLU A 106 -7.96 4.70 2.97
N VAL A 107 -6.81 4.16 3.39
CA VAL A 107 -5.79 3.62 2.48
C VAL A 107 -6.37 2.47 1.64
N ARG A 108 -7.17 1.58 2.24
CA ARG A 108 -7.86 0.52 1.52
C ARG A 108 -8.81 1.06 0.45
N ILE A 109 -9.61 2.06 0.80
CA ILE A 109 -10.55 2.70 -0.14
C ILE A 109 -9.79 3.36 -1.29
N ALA A 110 -8.70 4.07 -1.00
CA ALA A 110 -7.84 4.70 -2.01
C ALA A 110 -7.24 3.65 -2.96
N ARG A 111 -6.75 2.53 -2.43
CA ARG A 111 -6.25 1.41 -3.22
C ARG A 111 -7.33 0.82 -4.13
N GLU A 112 -8.48 0.47 -3.58
CA GLU A 112 -9.60 -0.12 -4.34
C GLU A 112 -10.04 0.83 -5.47
N ARG A 113 -10.12 2.12 -5.19
CA ARG A 113 -10.40 3.15 -6.19
C ARG A 113 -9.32 3.20 -7.28
N THR A 114 -8.05 3.17 -6.89
CA THR A 114 -6.92 3.17 -7.84
C THR A 114 -6.99 1.97 -8.77
N PHE A 115 -7.13 0.75 -8.24
CA PHE A 115 -7.21 -0.47 -9.04
C PHE A 115 -8.45 -0.54 -9.93
N SER A 116 -9.55 0.13 -9.54
CA SER A 116 -10.76 0.22 -10.37
C SER A 116 -10.57 1.09 -11.62
N THR A 117 -9.58 1.97 -11.64
CA THR A 117 -9.28 2.79 -12.83
C THR A 117 -8.57 2.03 -13.94
N PHE A 118 -7.96 0.89 -13.64
CA PHE A 118 -7.25 0.09 -14.63
C PHE A 118 -8.24 -0.73 -15.47
N ALA A 119 -8.19 -0.56 -16.79
CA ALA A 119 -9.08 -1.26 -17.70
C ALA A 119 -8.71 -2.74 -17.86
N GLY A 120 -7.41 -3.06 -17.91
CA GLY A 120 -6.91 -4.42 -18.08
C GLY A 120 -5.39 -4.49 -17.97
N ASP A 121 -4.85 -5.69 -18.10
CA ASP A 121 -3.41 -5.98 -17.94
C ASP A 121 -2.53 -5.20 -18.91
N SER A 122 -3.09 -4.75 -20.06
CA SER A 122 -2.40 -3.86 -20.99
C SER A 122 -2.00 -2.52 -20.36
N ASP A 123 -2.74 -2.02 -19.36
CA ASP A 123 -2.40 -0.78 -18.67
C ASP A 123 -1.08 -0.89 -17.89
N LEU A 124 -0.65 -2.10 -17.53
CA LEU A 124 0.59 -2.34 -16.78
C LEU A 124 1.84 -1.87 -17.52
N SER A 125 1.79 -1.75 -18.86
CA SER A 125 2.89 -1.21 -19.66
C SER A 125 2.87 0.31 -19.81
N ARG A 126 1.85 0.99 -19.28
CA ARG A 126 1.73 2.45 -19.33
C ARG A 126 2.89 3.11 -18.59
N SER A 127 3.51 4.11 -19.23
CA SER A 127 4.57 4.91 -18.61
C SER A 127 4.00 5.87 -17.57
N ILE A 128 4.65 5.92 -16.42
CA ILE A 128 4.37 6.84 -15.31
C ILE A 128 5.60 7.72 -15.14
N VAL A 129 5.40 9.02 -15.05
CA VAL A 129 6.45 9.99 -14.71
C VAL A 129 6.36 10.28 -13.22
N LEU A 130 7.46 10.01 -12.51
CA LEU A 130 7.57 10.28 -11.07
C LEU A 130 7.96 11.74 -10.83
N PRO A 131 7.76 12.29 -9.62
CA PRO A 131 8.17 13.65 -9.28
C PRO A 131 9.66 13.93 -9.48
N SER A 132 10.49 12.90 -9.38
CA SER A 132 11.93 12.98 -9.68
C SER A 132 12.24 13.23 -11.15
N GLY A 133 11.27 13.11 -12.06
CA GLY A 133 11.43 13.11 -13.49
C GLY A 133 11.80 11.74 -14.09
N GLU A 134 12.00 10.74 -13.24
CA GLU A 134 12.20 9.35 -13.68
C GLU A 134 10.92 8.76 -14.27
N MET A 135 11.10 7.89 -15.25
CA MET A 135 9.99 7.17 -15.87
C MET A 135 10.05 5.69 -15.49
N CYS A 136 8.89 5.15 -15.13
CA CYS A 136 8.71 3.71 -14.92
C CYS A 136 7.39 3.26 -15.54
N THR A 137 7.20 1.95 -15.69
CA THR A 137 5.90 1.42 -16.07
C THR A 137 4.98 1.34 -14.84
N LEU A 138 3.66 1.33 -15.07
CA LEU A 138 2.70 1.10 -14.00
C LEU A 138 3.01 -0.19 -13.23
N ARG A 139 3.40 -1.26 -13.96
CA ARG A 139 3.80 -2.53 -13.35
C ARG A 139 4.98 -2.37 -12.39
N GLU A 140 6.03 -1.68 -12.83
CA GLU A 140 7.21 -1.43 -11.98
C GLU A 140 6.84 -0.63 -10.75
N LEU A 141 6.04 0.42 -10.90
CA LEU A 141 5.58 1.24 -9.78
C LEU A 141 4.81 0.41 -8.75
N LEU A 142 3.84 -0.41 -9.19
CA LEU A 142 3.04 -1.26 -8.30
C LEU A 142 3.91 -2.29 -7.57
N LEU A 143 4.82 -2.96 -8.27
CA LEU A 143 5.73 -3.95 -7.68
C LEU A 143 6.70 -3.31 -6.69
N GLN A 144 7.29 -2.17 -7.02
CA GLN A 144 8.19 -1.43 -6.13
C GLN A 144 7.45 -0.94 -4.88
N THR A 145 6.20 -0.48 -5.02
CA THR A 145 5.39 -0.01 -3.90
C THR A 145 5.07 -1.13 -2.92
N VAL A 146 4.55 -2.26 -3.40
CA VAL A 146 4.21 -3.39 -2.52
C VAL A 146 5.46 -3.97 -1.87
N TRP A 147 6.57 -4.05 -2.61
CA TRP A 147 7.84 -4.52 -2.06
C TRP A 147 8.36 -3.59 -0.96
N LYS A 148 8.44 -2.28 -1.21
CA LYS A 148 8.90 -1.28 -0.23
C LYS A 148 8.03 -1.27 1.02
N ALA A 149 6.70 -1.29 0.85
CA ALA A 149 5.77 -1.32 1.96
C ALA A 149 5.90 -2.61 2.80
N SER A 150 6.11 -3.76 2.15
CA SER A 150 6.33 -5.05 2.81
C SER A 150 7.65 -5.07 3.58
N GLU A 151 8.72 -4.52 3.01
CA GLU A 151 10.04 -4.41 3.66
C GLU A 151 9.97 -3.63 4.98
N ILE A 152 9.21 -2.55 5.03
CA ILE A 152 9.02 -1.76 6.24
C ILE A 152 8.42 -2.62 7.36
N CYS A 153 7.51 -3.54 7.05
CA CYS A 153 6.83 -4.39 8.03
C CYS A 153 7.56 -5.70 8.36
N ARG A 154 8.42 -6.22 7.47
CA ARG A 154 9.15 -7.49 7.68
C ARG A 154 10.14 -7.50 8.85
N LEU A 155 10.29 -6.42 9.51
CA LEU A 155 11.32 -6.17 10.49
C LEU A 155 10.89 -6.48 11.93
N THR A 156 9.65 -6.84 12.12
CA THR A 156 9.19 -7.55 13.31
C THR A 156 9.44 -9.03 13.07
N GLY A 157 10.45 -9.57 13.74
CA GLY A 157 10.91 -10.94 13.55
C GLY A 157 9.77 -11.93 13.30
N GLU A 158 9.90 -12.70 12.23
CA GLU A 158 9.13 -13.94 12.13
C GLU A 158 9.44 -14.80 13.36
N PRO A 159 8.44 -15.31 14.07
CA PRO A 159 8.68 -16.35 15.04
C PRO A 159 9.27 -17.55 14.28
N ARG A 160 10.47 -17.98 14.68
CA ARG A 160 11.08 -19.21 14.20
C ARG A 160 10.26 -20.40 14.64
#